data_9eb9580912a3ded86544758023ed5627
#
_entry.id   9eb9580912a3ded86544758023ed5627
#
_cell.length_a   1.000
_cell.length_b   1.000
_cell.length_c   1.000
_cell.angle_alpha   90.00
_cell.angle_beta   90.00
_cell.angle_gamma   90.00
#
_symmetry.space_group_name_H-M   'P 1'
#
loop_
_entity.id
_entity.type
_entity.pdbx_description
1 polymer ?
#
loop_
_entity_poly.entity_id
_entity_poly.type
_entity_poly.pdbx_seq_one_letter_code
_entity_poly.pdbx_strand_id
1 'polypeptide(L)'
;PGAYSLGEILEKQGYNQTFVMGSEASFGGRDKLLTQHGNFNIEDYNYAKKHGKISEDYKVWWGYEDKKLFQFAREEASRLAASDKPFNLQLLTADTHFTDGYLDETCAKTFSNQYDNVHACSSKQVAAFVNWVKSQPFYENTTIIISGDHLGMQTSYYDEKIGGTNYQRTIYNTF
;
A
#
# COMPACT_ATOMS: atom_id res chain seq x y z
N PRO A 1 -6.99 -28.21 3.08
CA PRO A 1 -5.91 -27.82 2.19
C PRO A 1 -5.75 -26.31 2.27
N GLY A 2 -4.55 -25.85 2.66
CA GLY A 2 -4.24 -24.42 2.72
C GLY A 2 -4.23 -23.82 1.32
N ALA A 3 -4.59 -22.53 1.21
CA ALA A 3 -4.41 -21.79 -0.03
C ALA A 3 -2.91 -21.67 -0.32
N TYR A 4 -2.53 -21.91 -1.57
CA TYR A 4 -1.15 -21.73 -2.02
C TYR A 4 -0.99 -20.28 -2.48
N SER A 5 -0.16 -19.51 -1.82
CA SER A 5 -0.02 -18.07 -2.08
C SER A 5 1.15 -17.77 -3.03
N LEU A 6 1.10 -16.59 -3.67
CA LEU A 6 2.24 -16.09 -4.42
C LEU A 6 3.48 -15.94 -3.53
N GLY A 7 3.29 -15.52 -2.26
CA GLY A 7 4.38 -15.41 -1.29
C GLY A 7 5.13 -16.72 -1.09
N GLU A 8 4.42 -17.86 -0.94
CA GLU A 8 5.05 -19.18 -0.80
C GLU A 8 5.81 -19.62 -2.07
N ILE A 9 5.28 -19.25 -3.25
CA ILE A 9 5.96 -19.52 -4.52
C ILE A 9 7.27 -18.76 -4.59
N LEU A 10 7.24 -17.46 -4.28
CA LEU A 10 8.41 -16.59 -4.35
C LEU A 10 9.43 -16.93 -3.27
N GLU A 11 9.00 -17.29 -2.06
CA GLU A 11 9.89 -17.78 -1.00
C GLU A 11 10.69 -18.99 -1.47
N LYS A 12 10.04 -19.98 -2.07
CA LYS A 12 10.69 -21.18 -2.64
C LYS A 12 11.67 -20.86 -3.77
N GLN A 13 11.48 -19.74 -4.46
CA GLN A 13 12.40 -19.23 -5.48
C GLN A 13 13.49 -18.32 -4.91
N GLY A 14 13.60 -18.19 -3.58
CA GLY A 14 14.65 -17.45 -2.91
C GLY A 14 14.48 -15.94 -2.87
N TYR A 15 13.27 -15.43 -3.11
CA TYR A 15 12.97 -14.01 -3.03
C TYR A 15 13.05 -13.50 -1.59
N ASN A 16 13.65 -12.32 -1.41
CA ASN A 16 13.43 -11.52 -0.21
C ASN A 16 12.05 -10.87 -0.29
N GLN A 17 11.25 -11.01 0.76
CA GLN A 17 9.88 -10.50 0.74
C GLN A 17 9.66 -9.52 1.89
N THR A 18 9.17 -8.31 1.58
CA THR A 18 8.81 -7.29 2.57
C THR A 18 7.41 -6.76 2.29
N PHE A 19 6.63 -6.61 3.36
CA PHE A 19 5.32 -5.98 3.35
C PHE A 19 5.36 -4.71 4.18
N VAL A 20 5.05 -3.56 3.57
CA VAL A 20 5.07 -2.24 4.21
C VAL A 20 3.65 -1.69 4.31
N MET A 21 3.27 -1.21 5.49
CA MET A 21 1.94 -0.62 5.73
C MET A 21 1.97 0.41 6.85
N GLY A 22 1.14 1.44 6.73
CA GLY A 22 1.05 2.53 7.72
C GLY A 22 0.29 2.18 8.99
N SER A 23 -0.47 1.08 9.02
CA SER A 23 -1.25 0.62 10.16
C SER A 23 -0.62 -0.62 10.82
N GLU A 24 -1.22 -1.11 11.90
CA GLU A 24 -0.77 -2.33 12.57
C GLU A 24 -1.09 -3.58 11.75
N ALA A 25 -0.10 -4.43 11.49
CA ALA A 25 -0.27 -5.65 10.71
C ALA A 25 -1.11 -6.72 11.43
N SER A 26 -1.26 -6.64 12.74
CA SER A 26 -2.14 -7.52 13.54
C SER A 26 -3.61 -7.38 13.17
N PHE A 27 -4.02 -6.19 12.65
CA PHE A 27 -5.39 -6.00 12.18
C PHE A 27 -5.72 -6.93 11.01
N GLY A 28 -6.79 -7.71 11.16
CA GLY A 28 -7.19 -8.73 10.18
C GLY A 28 -6.24 -9.92 10.08
N GLY A 29 -5.27 -10.05 10.99
CA GLY A 29 -4.32 -11.17 11.02
C GLY A 29 -3.32 -11.18 9.87
N ARG A 30 -3.05 -10.02 9.25
CA ARG A 30 -2.11 -9.88 8.12
C ARG A 30 -0.70 -10.34 8.49
N ASP A 31 -0.25 -10.01 9.70
CA ASP A 31 1.03 -10.45 10.25
C ASP A 31 1.18 -11.98 10.18
N LYS A 32 0.16 -12.70 10.67
CA LYS A 32 0.16 -14.17 10.67
C LYS A 32 0.08 -14.73 9.25
N LEU A 33 -0.82 -14.18 8.42
CA LEU A 33 -1.00 -14.62 7.06
C LEU A 33 0.31 -14.52 6.26
N LEU A 34 0.93 -13.35 6.28
CA LEU A 34 2.10 -13.06 5.45
C LEU A 34 3.36 -13.77 5.96
N THR A 35 3.53 -13.91 7.28
CA THR A 35 4.66 -14.69 7.83
C THR A 35 4.51 -16.18 7.59
N GLN A 36 3.29 -16.73 7.63
CA GLN A 36 3.03 -18.16 7.36
C GLN A 36 3.04 -18.51 5.88
N HIS A 37 2.65 -17.57 5.00
CA HIS A 37 2.49 -17.80 3.57
C HIS A 37 3.48 -17.00 2.72
N GLY A 38 4.77 -17.07 3.07
CA GLY A 38 5.84 -16.45 2.29
C GLY A 38 6.93 -15.79 3.12
N ASN A 39 6.89 -15.96 4.45
CA ASN A 39 7.95 -15.50 5.36
C ASN A 39 8.33 -14.02 5.16
N PHE A 40 7.31 -13.17 5.00
CA PHE A 40 7.51 -11.74 4.79
C PHE A 40 8.14 -11.06 6.01
N ASN A 41 9.09 -10.17 5.77
CA ASN A 41 9.44 -9.13 6.72
C ASN A 41 8.29 -8.12 6.78
N ILE A 42 7.78 -7.82 7.98
CA ILE A 42 6.65 -6.91 8.19
C ILE A 42 7.17 -5.57 8.69
N GLU A 43 7.01 -4.53 7.89
CA GLU A 43 7.34 -3.14 8.22
C GLU A 43 6.06 -2.32 8.40
N ASP A 44 5.40 -2.54 9.52
CA ASP A 44 4.16 -1.89 9.91
C ASP A 44 4.39 -0.63 10.77
N TYR A 45 3.31 -0.08 11.30
CA TYR A 45 3.34 1.08 12.20
C TYR A 45 4.22 0.85 13.45
N ASN A 46 4.13 -0.33 14.06
CA ASN A 46 4.94 -0.66 15.24
C ASN A 46 6.42 -0.86 14.88
N TYR A 47 6.69 -1.44 13.72
CA TYR A 47 8.04 -1.51 13.18
C TYR A 47 8.64 -0.12 12.98
N ALA A 48 7.89 0.80 12.38
CA ALA A 48 8.37 2.17 12.13
C ALA A 48 8.73 2.92 13.42
N LYS A 49 7.95 2.77 14.49
CA LYS A 49 8.28 3.29 15.83
C LYS A 49 9.54 2.66 16.39
N LYS A 50 9.56 1.33 16.47
CA LYS A 50 10.68 0.57 17.03
C LYS A 50 12.02 0.89 16.38
N HIS A 51 12.02 1.22 15.09
CA HIS A 51 13.22 1.55 14.32
C HIS A 51 13.46 3.05 14.16
N GLY A 52 12.72 3.90 14.91
CA GLY A 52 12.91 5.35 14.90
C GLY A 52 12.60 6.04 13.58
N LYS A 53 11.83 5.38 12.69
CA LYS A 53 11.35 5.98 11.43
C LYS A 53 10.28 7.04 11.68
N ILE A 54 9.54 6.90 12.78
CA ILE A 54 8.57 7.86 13.33
C ILE A 54 8.77 7.94 14.85
N SER A 55 8.34 9.04 15.48
CA SER A 55 8.36 9.15 16.93
C SER A 55 7.35 8.22 17.60
N GLU A 56 7.54 7.91 18.88
CA GLU A 56 6.68 6.99 19.63
C GLU A 56 5.23 7.48 19.74
N ASP A 57 5.03 8.79 19.79
CA ASP A 57 3.73 9.47 19.87
C ASP A 57 3.13 9.78 18.49
N TYR A 58 3.87 9.53 17.40
CA TYR A 58 3.37 9.80 16.06
C TYR A 58 2.20 8.91 15.73
N LYS A 59 1.06 9.53 15.45
CA LYS A 59 -0.13 8.82 14.97
C LYS A 59 -1.00 9.76 14.16
N VAL A 60 -1.22 9.42 12.91
CA VAL A 60 -2.23 10.03 12.06
C VAL A 60 -3.05 8.91 11.41
N TRP A 61 -4.35 9.09 11.30
CA TRP A 61 -5.25 8.11 10.71
C TRP A 61 -5.11 6.71 11.36
N TRP A 62 -4.75 5.70 10.59
CA TRP A 62 -4.57 4.31 11.06
C TRP A 62 -3.18 4.01 11.63
N GLY A 63 -2.28 5.00 11.63
CA GLY A 63 -0.90 4.88 12.13
C GLY A 63 -0.01 5.96 11.53
N TYR A 64 0.54 5.75 10.32
CA TYR A 64 1.16 6.81 9.53
C TYR A 64 0.56 6.83 8.11
N GLU A 65 0.56 8.01 7.49
CA GLU A 65 -0.06 8.30 6.21
C GLU A 65 0.70 7.71 5.01
N ASP A 66 0.03 7.61 3.86
CA ASP A 66 0.59 7.02 2.63
C ASP A 66 1.82 7.78 2.09
N LYS A 67 1.96 9.07 2.36
CA LYS A 67 3.16 9.83 2.03
C LYS A 67 4.42 9.23 2.68
N LYS A 68 4.36 8.90 3.97
CA LYS A 68 5.44 8.19 4.66
C LYS A 68 5.58 6.74 4.20
N LEU A 69 4.47 6.06 3.92
CA LEU A 69 4.50 4.73 3.35
C LEU A 69 5.37 4.69 2.08
N PHE A 70 5.13 5.59 1.13
CA PHE A 70 5.91 5.63 -0.11
C PHE A 70 7.36 6.07 0.11
N GLN A 71 7.64 6.92 1.12
CA GLN A 71 9.01 7.22 1.51
C GLN A 71 9.73 5.95 2.00
N PHE A 72 9.16 5.26 2.96
CA PHE A 72 9.75 4.03 3.53
C PHE A 72 9.85 2.91 2.50
N ALA A 73 8.88 2.81 1.59
CA ALA A 73 8.91 1.87 0.49
C ALA A 73 10.08 2.11 -0.48
N ARG A 74 10.46 3.37 -0.75
CA ARG A 74 11.64 3.70 -1.56
C ARG A 74 12.93 3.29 -0.86
N GLU A 75 13.04 3.56 0.45
CA GLU A 75 14.18 3.14 1.27
C GLU A 75 14.33 1.61 1.24
N GLU A 76 13.24 0.90 1.47
CA GLU A 76 13.23 -0.57 1.49
C GLU A 76 13.49 -1.18 0.11
N ALA A 77 12.88 -0.65 -0.96
CA ALA A 77 13.16 -1.09 -2.32
C ALA A 77 14.65 -0.93 -2.69
N SER A 78 15.24 0.21 -2.30
CA SER A 78 16.68 0.46 -2.52
C SER A 78 17.55 -0.52 -1.73
N ARG A 79 17.18 -0.81 -0.48
CA ARG A 79 17.88 -1.80 0.36
C ARG A 79 17.78 -3.22 -0.23
N LEU A 80 16.58 -3.62 -0.67
CA LEU A 80 16.36 -4.93 -1.28
C LEU A 80 17.12 -5.08 -2.60
N ALA A 81 17.10 -4.05 -3.44
CA ALA A 81 17.80 -4.04 -4.72
C ALA A 81 19.33 -4.06 -4.59
N ALA A 82 19.88 -3.65 -3.45
CA ALA A 82 21.31 -3.75 -3.17
C ALA A 82 21.76 -5.18 -2.78
N SER A 83 20.83 -6.13 -2.61
CA SER A 83 21.14 -7.53 -2.35
C SER A 83 21.24 -8.32 -3.65
N ASP A 84 21.98 -9.45 -3.62
CA ASP A 84 22.11 -10.36 -4.77
C ASP A 84 20.87 -11.26 -5.00
N LYS A 85 19.78 -11.03 -4.25
CA LYS A 85 18.57 -11.82 -4.35
C LYS A 85 17.44 -11.05 -4.99
N PRO A 86 16.59 -11.73 -5.77
CA PRO A 86 15.34 -11.12 -6.21
C PRO A 86 14.46 -10.76 -5.01
N PHE A 87 13.58 -9.78 -5.19
CA PHE A 87 12.71 -9.33 -4.11
C PHE A 87 11.25 -9.15 -4.53
N ASN A 88 10.37 -9.25 -3.55
CA ASN A 88 8.95 -8.93 -3.63
C ASN A 88 8.64 -7.90 -2.54
N LEU A 89 8.32 -6.68 -2.96
CA LEU A 89 7.92 -5.60 -2.08
C LEU A 89 6.43 -5.33 -2.26
N GLN A 90 5.66 -5.53 -1.21
CA GLN A 90 4.22 -5.27 -1.19
C GLN A 90 3.91 -4.07 -0.30
N LEU A 91 3.04 -3.19 -0.78
CA LEU A 91 2.60 -1.99 -0.08
C LEU A 91 1.09 -2.03 0.11
N LEU A 92 0.61 -1.64 1.29
CA LEU A 92 -0.82 -1.42 1.53
C LEU A 92 -1.05 0.04 1.91
N THR A 93 -1.71 0.79 1.04
CA THR A 93 -2.12 2.17 1.29
C THR A 93 -3.36 2.21 2.18
N ALA A 94 -3.51 3.26 2.98
CA ALA A 94 -4.61 3.39 3.94
C ALA A 94 -5.33 4.75 3.90
N ASP A 95 -4.78 5.77 3.26
CA ASP A 95 -5.39 7.11 3.25
C ASP A 95 -6.76 7.13 2.58
N THR A 96 -7.03 6.21 1.64
CA THR A 96 -8.34 6.06 0.98
C THR A 96 -9.36 5.24 1.78
N HIS A 97 -9.01 4.77 2.98
CA HIS A 97 -9.94 4.00 3.81
C HIS A 97 -11.14 4.87 4.25
N PHE A 98 -12.35 4.29 4.32
CA PHE A 98 -13.55 5.00 4.76
C PHE A 98 -13.51 5.28 6.29
N THR A 99 -14.15 6.33 6.82
CA THR A 99 -15.03 7.30 6.16
C THR A 99 -14.21 8.51 5.71
N ASP A 100 -14.45 8.99 4.49
CA ASP A 100 -13.89 10.21 3.88
C ASP A 100 -12.35 10.24 3.73
N GLY A 101 -11.68 9.17 4.14
CA GLY A 101 -10.24 9.04 4.05
C GLY A 101 -9.44 10.06 4.86
N TYR A 102 -8.13 9.99 4.73
CA TYR A 102 -7.20 10.97 5.28
C TYR A 102 -6.62 11.84 4.17
N LEU A 103 -6.79 13.14 4.28
CA LEU A 103 -6.22 14.11 3.35
C LEU A 103 -4.95 14.72 3.95
N ASP A 104 -3.79 14.27 3.50
CA ASP A 104 -2.50 14.84 3.87
C ASP A 104 -2.45 16.34 3.56
N GLU A 105 -1.81 17.13 4.41
CA GLU A 105 -1.72 18.59 4.29
C GLU A 105 -1.07 19.07 2.99
N THR A 106 -0.25 18.24 2.35
CA THR A 106 0.41 18.54 1.07
C THR A 106 -0.48 18.23 -0.14
N CYS A 107 -1.65 17.62 0.07
CA CYS A 107 -2.59 17.33 -0.97
C CYS A 107 -3.41 18.55 -1.39
N ALA A 108 -3.63 18.73 -2.68
CA ALA A 108 -4.50 19.80 -3.18
C ALA A 108 -5.96 19.55 -2.80
N LYS A 109 -6.65 20.63 -2.39
CA LYS A 109 -8.11 20.64 -2.14
C LYS A 109 -8.82 21.19 -3.37
N THR A 110 -8.90 20.40 -4.44
CA THR A 110 -9.45 20.80 -5.72
C THR A 110 -10.96 20.61 -5.79
N PHE A 111 -11.47 19.60 -5.09
CA PHE A 111 -12.88 19.22 -5.09
C PHE A 111 -13.56 19.65 -3.80
N SER A 112 -14.88 19.89 -3.86
CA SER A 112 -15.70 20.20 -2.69
C SER A 112 -15.83 19.01 -1.72
N ASN A 113 -15.82 17.78 -2.24
CA ASN A 113 -15.90 16.56 -1.45
C ASN A 113 -14.47 16.14 -1.03
N GLN A 114 -14.29 15.88 0.28
CA GLN A 114 -12.97 15.46 0.81
C GLN A 114 -12.50 14.14 0.20
N TYR A 115 -13.38 13.17 0.05
CA TYR A 115 -13.00 11.86 -0.45
C TYR A 115 -12.51 11.90 -1.90
N ASP A 116 -13.09 12.80 -2.75
CA ASP A 116 -12.57 13.09 -4.09
C ASP A 116 -11.12 13.61 -4.05
N ASN A 117 -10.80 14.51 -3.10
CA ASN A 117 -9.45 15.04 -2.93
C ASN A 117 -8.48 13.94 -2.46
N VAL A 118 -8.91 13.07 -1.54
CA VAL A 118 -8.11 11.94 -1.05
C VAL A 118 -7.79 10.98 -2.19
N HIS A 119 -8.78 10.58 -3.00
CA HIS A 119 -8.54 9.73 -4.17
C HIS A 119 -7.61 10.37 -5.19
N ALA A 120 -7.78 11.66 -5.46
CA ALA A 120 -6.91 12.39 -6.39
C ALA A 120 -5.47 12.47 -5.87
N CYS A 121 -5.29 12.66 -4.55
CA CYS A 121 -3.98 12.69 -3.93
C CYS A 121 -3.32 11.32 -3.94
N SER A 122 -4.03 10.28 -3.53
CA SER A 122 -3.56 8.89 -3.57
C SER A 122 -3.10 8.49 -4.97
N SER A 123 -3.89 8.81 -5.99
CA SER A 123 -3.53 8.55 -7.40
C SER A 123 -2.21 9.23 -7.80
N LYS A 124 -1.98 10.48 -7.38
CA LYS A 124 -0.72 11.19 -7.63
C LYS A 124 0.45 10.57 -6.88
N GLN A 125 0.26 10.15 -5.64
CA GLN A 125 1.31 9.51 -4.84
C GLN A 125 1.72 8.16 -5.44
N VAL A 126 0.74 7.33 -5.86
CA VAL A 126 0.99 6.07 -6.56
C VAL A 126 1.76 6.32 -7.87
N ALA A 127 1.30 7.26 -8.69
CA ALA A 127 1.97 7.61 -9.95
C ALA A 127 3.42 8.11 -9.71
N ALA A 128 3.64 8.91 -8.67
CA ALA A 128 4.98 9.38 -8.32
C ALA A 128 5.89 8.23 -7.85
N PHE A 129 5.35 7.26 -7.11
CA PHE A 129 6.09 6.07 -6.71
C PHE A 129 6.44 5.18 -7.92
N VAL A 130 5.48 4.91 -8.79
CA VAL A 130 5.71 4.15 -10.03
C VAL A 130 6.77 4.83 -10.92
N ASN A 131 6.70 6.15 -11.10
CA ASN A 131 7.69 6.90 -11.87
C ASN A 131 9.09 6.83 -11.22
N TRP A 132 9.16 6.85 -9.89
CA TRP A 132 10.42 6.64 -9.19
C TRP A 132 10.96 5.23 -9.43
N VAL A 133 10.13 4.17 -9.33
CA VAL A 133 10.56 2.79 -9.64
C VAL A 133 11.09 2.71 -11.09
N LYS A 134 10.39 3.33 -12.04
CA LYS A 134 10.81 3.37 -13.46
C LYS A 134 12.16 4.06 -13.67
N SER A 135 12.60 4.92 -12.78
CA SER A 135 13.91 5.58 -12.85
C SER A 135 15.04 4.78 -12.19
N GLN A 136 14.73 3.63 -11.56
CA GLN A 136 15.73 2.85 -10.86
C GLN A 136 16.42 1.82 -11.77
N PRO A 137 17.71 1.51 -11.52
CA PRO A 137 18.44 0.52 -12.32
C PRO A 137 17.80 -0.88 -12.35
N PHE A 138 17.05 -1.23 -11.30
CA PHE A 138 16.39 -2.54 -11.23
C PHE A 138 15.07 -2.62 -12.01
N TYR A 139 14.60 -1.51 -12.60
CA TYR A 139 13.30 -1.46 -13.29
C TYR A 139 13.19 -2.44 -14.45
N GLU A 140 14.24 -2.63 -15.22
CA GLU A 140 14.26 -3.53 -16.40
C GLU A 140 13.83 -4.98 -16.09
N ASN A 141 13.99 -5.41 -14.82
CA ASN A 141 13.62 -6.73 -14.34
C ASN A 141 12.50 -6.68 -13.29
N THR A 142 11.67 -5.61 -13.31
CA THR A 142 10.63 -5.40 -12.30
C THR A 142 9.24 -5.48 -12.93
N THR A 143 8.39 -6.29 -12.34
CA THR A 143 6.94 -6.26 -12.61
C THR A 143 6.27 -5.41 -11.55
N ILE A 144 5.46 -4.43 -11.97
CA ILE A 144 4.66 -3.58 -11.08
C ILE A 144 3.20 -4.04 -11.18
N ILE A 145 2.59 -4.33 -10.04
CA ILE A 145 1.17 -4.71 -9.93
C ILE A 145 0.48 -3.68 -9.05
N ILE A 146 -0.61 -3.08 -9.53
CA ILE A 146 -1.46 -2.20 -8.74
C ILE A 146 -2.86 -2.80 -8.72
N SER A 147 -3.37 -3.08 -7.54
CA SER A 147 -4.68 -3.70 -7.34
C SER A 147 -5.40 -3.07 -6.16
N GLY A 148 -6.71 -2.86 -6.30
CA GLY A 148 -7.57 -2.63 -5.14
C GLY A 148 -7.71 -3.91 -4.32
N ASP A 149 -7.73 -3.80 -3.00
CA ASP A 149 -7.92 -4.94 -2.10
C ASP A 149 -9.39 -5.39 -2.02
N HIS A 150 -10.32 -4.44 -2.09
CA HIS A 150 -11.76 -4.68 -2.15
C HIS A 150 -12.51 -3.45 -2.71
N LEU A 151 -13.81 -3.59 -2.93
CA LEU A 151 -14.67 -2.45 -3.30
C LEU A 151 -14.72 -1.44 -2.15
N GLY A 152 -14.66 -0.15 -2.47
CA GLY A 152 -14.79 0.91 -1.48
C GLY A 152 -16.07 0.77 -0.65
N MET A 153 -15.95 0.92 0.67
CA MET A 153 -17.00 0.60 1.66
C MET A 153 -17.92 1.80 1.98
N GLN A 154 -17.60 3.01 1.55
CA GLN A 154 -18.42 4.21 1.79
C GLN A 154 -19.60 4.27 0.81
N THR A 155 -20.64 3.48 1.09
CA THR A 155 -21.80 3.30 0.21
C THR A 155 -22.45 4.61 -0.19
N SER A 156 -22.64 5.54 0.75
CA SER A 156 -23.24 6.85 0.46
C SER A 156 -22.50 7.67 -0.60
N TYR A 157 -21.16 7.61 -0.59
CA TYR A 157 -20.34 8.27 -1.58
C TYR A 157 -20.56 7.67 -2.98
N TYR A 158 -20.58 6.35 -3.09
CA TYR A 158 -20.77 5.68 -4.38
C TYR A 158 -22.19 5.80 -4.89
N ASP A 159 -23.18 5.79 -4.00
CA ASP A 159 -24.58 6.03 -4.39
C ASP A 159 -24.78 7.44 -4.94
N GLU A 160 -24.12 8.45 -4.39
CA GLU A 160 -24.12 9.81 -4.91
C GLU A 160 -23.49 9.88 -6.32
N LYS A 161 -22.36 9.21 -6.54
CA LYS A 161 -21.60 9.31 -7.80
C LYS A 161 -22.20 8.48 -8.94
N ILE A 162 -22.68 7.29 -8.65
CA ILE A 162 -23.08 6.29 -9.65
C ILE A 162 -24.45 5.63 -9.34
N GLY A 163 -25.11 6.02 -8.24
CA GLY A 163 -26.44 5.52 -7.89
C GLY A 163 -27.44 5.79 -9.00
N GLY A 164 -28.33 4.82 -9.27
CA GLY A 164 -29.31 4.90 -10.37
C GLY A 164 -28.74 4.65 -11.77
N THR A 165 -27.44 4.34 -11.90
CA THR A 165 -26.82 3.89 -13.13
C THR A 165 -26.75 2.36 -13.20
N ASN A 166 -26.50 1.80 -14.39
CA ASN A 166 -26.23 0.36 -14.57
C ASN A 166 -24.73 0.03 -14.40
N TYR A 167 -23.94 0.93 -13.81
CA TYR A 167 -22.50 0.72 -13.63
C TYR A 167 -22.24 -0.34 -12.57
N GLN A 168 -21.58 -1.42 -12.96
CA GLN A 168 -21.11 -2.45 -12.03
C GLN A 168 -19.74 -2.06 -11.48
N ARG A 169 -19.64 -1.87 -10.17
CA ARG A 169 -18.39 -1.55 -9.50
C ARG A 169 -17.41 -2.73 -9.57
N THR A 170 -16.17 -2.43 -9.88
CA THR A 170 -15.06 -3.39 -9.91
C THR A 170 -13.87 -2.83 -9.15
N ILE A 171 -12.95 -3.69 -8.70
CA ILE A 171 -11.66 -3.26 -8.21
C ILE A 171 -10.73 -2.90 -9.37
N TYR A 172 -9.87 -1.92 -9.15
CA TYR A 172 -8.85 -1.55 -10.14
C TYR A 172 -7.74 -2.59 -10.13
N ASN A 173 -7.31 -3.03 -11.31
CA ASN A 173 -6.17 -3.91 -11.48
C ASN A 173 -5.37 -3.49 -12.71
N THR A 174 -4.04 -3.44 -12.59
CA THR A 174 -3.11 -3.24 -13.71
C THR A 174 -1.78 -3.92 -13.40
N PHE A 175 -1.10 -4.31 -14.49
CA PHE A 175 0.21 -4.97 -14.46
C PHE A 175 1.18 -4.24 -15.36
#